data_be565bd651cd60808b07f0faffdd1f67
#
_entry.id   be565bd651cd60808b07f0faffdd1f67
#
_cell.length_a   1.000
_cell.length_b   1.000
_cell.length_c   1.000
_cell.angle_alpha   90.00
_cell.angle_beta   90.00
_cell.angle_gamma   90.00
#
_symmetry.space_group_name_H-M   'P 1'
#
loop_
_entity.id
_entity.type
_entity.pdbx_description
1 polymer ?
#
loop_
_entity_poly.entity_id
_entity_poly.type
_entity_poly.pdbx_seq_one_letter_code
_entity_poly.pdbx_strand_id
1 'polypeptide(L)'
;LKSRLSIPVILIKPSGFDVLQALAKAGKLTSSIGVITYQETIPALLAFQKTFNLQLEQRSYITEEDARGQINELKAGGTQAVVGAGLITDLAEEAGMTGIFIYSAATVRQAFVDALDMTRLTLRRNGQYASGDTLRTRYALGDMRGHSAQMEQVRHTIML
;
A
#
# COMPACT_ATOMS: atom_id res chain seq x y z
N LEU A 1 13.57 8.61 -4.95
CA LEU A 1 13.89 8.36 -3.53
C LEU A 1 15.04 7.35 -3.39
N LYS A 2 15.00 6.18 -4.05
CA LYS A 2 16.09 5.17 -3.96
C LYS A 2 17.49 5.72 -4.25
N SER A 3 17.63 6.64 -5.20
CA SER A 3 18.92 7.20 -5.62
C SER A 3 19.47 8.31 -4.70
N ARG A 4 18.66 8.80 -3.76
CA ARG A 4 19.02 9.89 -2.84
C ARG A 4 19.27 9.43 -1.40
N LEU A 5 19.00 8.17 -1.10
CA LEU A 5 19.18 7.60 0.23
C LEU A 5 20.40 6.69 0.26
N SER A 6 21.25 6.86 1.26
CA SER A 6 22.42 5.98 1.51
C SER A 6 22.03 4.65 2.16
N ILE A 7 20.76 4.46 2.51
CA ILE A 7 20.23 3.25 3.11
C ILE A 7 19.44 2.42 2.09
N PRO A 8 19.41 1.09 2.22
CA PRO A 8 18.57 0.23 1.39
C PRO A 8 17.10 0.60 1.54
N VAL A 9 16.39 0.66 0.40
CA VAL A 9 14.94 0.93 0.36
C VAL A 9 14.24 -0.26 -0.27
N ILE A 10 13.34 -0.88 0.48
CA ILE A 10 12.46 -1.95 -0.02
C ILE A 10 11.11 -1.33 -0.34
N LEU A 11 10.66 -1.56 -1.57
CA LEU A 11 9.33 -1.15 -2.00
C LEU A 11 8.37 -2.33 -1.83
N ILE A 12 7.32 -2.13 -1.06
CA ILE A 12 6.23 -3.10 -0.96
C ILE A 12 5.44 -3.03 -2.27
N LYS A 13 5.33 -4.18 -2.95
CA LYS A 13 4.49 -4.31 -4.14
C LYS A 13 3.32 -5.22 -3.80
N PRO A 14 2.07 -4.81 -4.11
CA PRO A 14 0.93 -5.69 -3.89
C PRO A 14 1.06 -6.93 -4.79
N SER A 15 0.82 -8.09 -4.23
CA SER A 15 0.69 -9.33 -4.99
C SER A 15 -0.66 -9.38 -5.71
N GLY A 16 -0.80 -10.26 -6.70
CA GLY A 16 -2.11 -10.48 -7.34
C GLY A 16 -3.18 -10.91 -6.34
N PHE A 17 -2.80 -11.65 -5.30
CA PHE A 17 -3.71 -12.07 -4.24
C PHE A 17 -4.16 -10.90 -3.35
N ASP A 18 -3.27 -9.95 -3.04
CA ASP A 18 -3.63 -8.75 -2.30
C ASP A 18 -4.68 -7.94 -3.05
N VAL A 19 -4.46 -7.75 -4.35
CA VAL A 19 -5.39 -7.03 -5.23
C VAL A 19 -6.76 -7.74 -5.26
N LEU A 20 -6.77 -9.06 -5.45
CA LEU A 20 -7.99 -9.85 -5.43
C LEU A 20 -8.74 -9.72 -4.11
N GLN A 21 -8.03 -9.80 -2.99
CA GLN A 21 -8.62 -9.70 -1.66
C GLN A 21 -9.21 -8.31 -1.40
N ALA A 22 -8.50 -7.25 -1.82
CA ALA A 22 -8.98 -5.87 -1.70
C ALA A 22 -10.22 -5.64 -2.56
N LEU A 23 -10.22 -6.09 -3.81
CA LEU A 23 -11.37 -6.00 -4.71
C LEU A 23 -12.57 -6.81 -4.21
N ALA A 24 -12.34 -8.01 -3.64
CA ALA A 24 -13.41 -8.80 -3.06
C ALA A 24 -14.04 -8.12 -1.83
N LYS A 25 -13.25 -7.39 -1.02
CA LYS A 25 -13.76 -6.56 0.07
C LYS A 25 -14.59 -5.38 -0.48
N ALA A 26 -14.06 -4.67 -1.47
CA ALA A 26 -14.74 -3.55 -2.12
C ALA A 26 -16.06 -3.99 -2.75
N GLY A 27 -16.07 -5.09 -3.48
CA GLY A 27 -17.24 -5.63 -4.16
C GLY A 27 -18.39 -6.08 -3.25
N LYS A 28 -18.11 -6.32 -1.95
CA LYS A 28 -19.16 -6.55 -0.94
C LYS A 28 -19.87 -5.29 -0.53
N LEU A 29 -19.26 -4.13 -0.75
CA LEU A 29 -19.80 -2.82 -0.33
C LEU A 29 -20.48 -2.10 -1.50
N THR A 30 -19.90 -2.20 -2.69
CA THR A 30 -20.37 -1.48 -3.88
C THR A 30 -19.96 -2.17 -5.17
N SER A 31 -20.70 -1.92 -6.25
CA SER A 31 -20.36 -2.34 -7.60
C SER A 31 -19.42 -1.36 -8.33
N SER A 32 -19.32 -0.10 -7.87
CA SER A 32 -18.47 0.93 -8.47
C SER A 32 -17.23 1.14 -7.64
N ILE A 33 -16.08 0.64 -8.11
CA ILE A 33 -14.82 0.58 -7.39
C ILE A 33 -13.75 1.36 -8.14
N GLY A 34 -13.11 2.32 -7.46
CA GLY A 34 -11.89 2.97 -7.91
C GLY A 34 -10.64 2.20 -7.46
N VAL A 35 -9.62 2.14 -8.29
CA VAL A 35 -8.30 1.62 -7.92
C VAL A 35 -7.27 2.70 -8.23
N ILE A 36 -6.58 3.21 -7.22
CA ILE A 36 -5.58 4.27 -7.38
C ILE A 36 -4.21 3.75 -6.95
N THR A 37 -3.25 3.82 -7.88
CA THR A 37 -1.88 3.32 -7.68
C THR A 37 -0.84 4.40 -7.95
N TYR A 38 0.33 4.26 -7.34
CA TYR A 38 1.42 5.22 -7.53
C TYR A 38 2.12 5.01 -8.87
N GLN A 39 2.26 6.07 -9.65
CA GLN A 39 2.90 6.17 -10.96
C GLN A 39 2.21 5.39 -12.09
N GLU A 40 1.91 4.14 -11.93
CA GLU A 40 1.42 3.25 -12.99
C GLU A 40 0.14 2.53 -12.56
N THR A 41 -0.77 2.32 -13.47
CA THR A 41 -1.93 1.45 -13.28
C THR A 41 -1.51 -0.02 -13.34
N ILE A 42 -2.37 -0.93 -12.91
CA ILE A 42 -2.13 -2.38 -12.93
C ILE A 42 -2.76 -2.97 -14.19
N PRO A 43 -1.98 -3.29 -15.26
CA PRO A 43 -2.55 -3.76 -16.53
C PRO A 43 -3.37 -5.04 -16.40
N ALA A 44 -2.97 -5.94 -15.49
CA ALA A 44 -3.68 -7.20 -15.23
C ALA A 44 -5.13 -6.99 -14.74
N LEU A 45 -5.45 -5.84 -14.15
CA LEU A 45 -6.81 -5.53 -13.71
C LEU A 45 -7.80 -5.35 -14.87
N LEU A 46 -7.35 -4.98 -16.05
CA LEU A 46 -8.22 -4.90 -17.24
C LEU A 46 -8.75 -6.28 -17.65
N ALA A 47 -7.90 -7.31 -17.60
CA ALA A 47 -8.31 -8.68 -17.86
C ALA A 47 -9.24 -9.18 -16.75
N PHE A 48 -8.92 -8.87 -15.50
CA PHE A 48 -9.72 -9.24 -14.34
C PHE A 48 -11.12 -8.60 -14.38
N GLN A 49 -11.22 -7.32 -14.73
CA GLN A 49 -12.47 -6.59 -14.89
C GLN A 49 -13.41 -7.29 -15.87
N LYS A 50 -12.87 -7.71 -17.04
CA LYS A 50 -13.64 -8.44 -18.06
C LYS A 50 -14.12 -9.80 -17.57
N THR A 51 -13.25 -10.54 -16.86
CA THR A 51 -13.55 -11.91 -16.40
C THR A 51 -14.63 -11.92 -15.32
N PHE A 52 -14.60 -10.94 -14.41
CA PHE A 52 -15.51 -10.89 -13.25
C PHE A 52 -16.66 -9.88 -13.40
N ASN A 53 -16.79 -9.25 -14.57
CA ASN A 53 -17.81 -8.23 -14.86
C ASN A 53 -17.91 -7.13 -13.80
N LEU A 54 -16.73 -6.66 -13.32
CA LEU A 54 -16.66 -5.62 -12.30
C LEU A 54 -16.53 -4.24 -12.95
N GLN A 55 -17.23 -3.26 -12.39
CA GLN A 55 -17.04 -1.86 -12.77
C GLN A 55 -15.86 -1.28 -11.99
N LEU A 56 -14.66 -1.39 -12.58
CA LEU A 56 -13.44 -0.86 -12.00
C LEU A 56 -12.94 0.34 -12.79
N GLU A 57 -12.65 1.43 -12.11
CA GLU A 57 -11.98 2.58 -12.69
C GLU A 57 -10.57 2.70 -12.12
N GLN A 58 -9.56 2.57 -12.99
CA GLN A 58 -8.17 2.66 -12.58
C GLN A 58 -7.61 4.06 -12.82
N ARG A 59 -6.92 4.58 -11.84
CA ARG A 59 -6.21 5.86 -11.88
C ARG A 59 -4.80 5.69 -11.33
N SER A 60 -3.91 6.62 -11.68
CA SER A 60 -2.59 6.71 -11.08
C SER A 60 -2.34 8.13 -10.59
N TYR A 61 -1.40 8.28 -9.66
CA TYR A 61 -1.00 9.56 -9.11
C TYR A 61 0.52 9.65 -8.95
N ILE A 62 1.04 10.87 -8.91
CA ILE A 62 2.47 11.15 -8.69
C ILE A 62 2.66 11.96 -7.40
N THR A 63 1.79 12.91 -7.12
CA THR A 63 1.81 13.76 -5.93
C THR A 63 0.55 13.56 -5.10
N GLU A 64 0.57 13.99 -3.84
CA GLU A 64 -0.62 13.95 -2.99
C GLU A 64 -1.75 14.82 -3.53
N GLU A 65 -1.42 15.98 -4.10
CA GLU A 65 -2.41 16.87 -4.72
C GLU A 65 -3.10 16.20 -5.91
N ASP A 66 -2.33 15.52 -6.76
CA ASP A 66 -2.85 14.73 -7.86
C ASP A 66 -3.75 13.60 -7.33
N ALA A 67 -3.35 12.89 -6.27
CA ALA A 67 -4.17 11.86 -5.64
C ALA A 67 -5.51 12.41 -5.15
N ARG A 68 -5.54 13.60 -4.53
CA ARG A 68 -6.79 14.28 -4.12
C ARG A 68 -7.67 14.60 -5.33
N GLY A 69 -7.08 15.08 -6.42
CA GLY A 69 -7.78 15.31 -7.67
C GLY A 69 -8.46 14.05 -8.19
N GLN A 70 -7.71 12.94 -8.29
CA GLN A 70 -8.22 11.65 -8.75
C GLN A 70 -9.38 11.12 -7.88
N ILE A 71 -9.29 11.27 -6.56
CA ILE A 71 -10.35 10.87 -5.63
C ILE A 71 -11.60 11.71 -5.82
N ASN A 72 -11.46 13.02 -5.96
CA ASN A 72 -12.60 13.91 -6.20
C ASN A 72 -13.31 13.61 -7.52
N GLU A 73 -12.55 13.32 -8.58
CA GLU A 73 -13.12 12.91 -9.87
C GLU A 73 -13.87 11.59 -9.77
N LEU A 74 -13.31 10.58 -9.11
CA LEU A 74 -13.99 9.29 -8.87
C LEU A 74 -15.26 9.47 -8.08
N LYS A 75 -15.24 10.31 -7.04
CA LYS A 75 -16.42 10.63 -6.25
C LYS A 75 -17.51 11.30 -7.08
N ALA A 76 -17.13 12.29 -7.91
CA ALA A 76 -18.06 12.96 -8.82
C ALA A 76 -18.66 12.00 -9.86
N GLY A 77 -17.91 10.97 -10.27
CA GLY A 77 -18.35 9.87 -11.14
C GLY A 77 -19.24 8.82 -10.44
N GLY A 78 -19.50 8.98 -9.12
CA GLY A 78 -20.37 8.08 -8.37
C GLY A 78 -19.66 6.86 -7.76
N THR A 79 -18.32 6.82 -7.79
CA THR A 79 -17.54 5.79 -7.12
C THR A 79 -17.71 5.89 -5.60
N GLN A 80 -17.95 4.76 -4.93
CA GLN A 80 -18.23 4.72 -3.49
C GLN A 80 -17.06 4.13 -2.68
N ALA A 81 -16.26 3.26 -3.29
CA ALA A 81 -15.10 2.65 -2.63
C ALA A 81 -13.83 2.80 -3.48
N VAL A 82 -12.71 3.07 -2.82
CA VAL A 82 -11.40 3.22 -3.46
C VAL A 82 -10.40 2.25 -2.84
N VAL A 83 -9.75 1.48 -3.70
CA VAL A 83 -8.66 0.56 -3.33
C VAL A 83 -7.33 1.23 -3.60
N GLY A 84 -6.44 1.27 -2.61
CA GLY A 84 -5.12 1.86 -2.76
C GLY A 84 -4.19 1.66 -1.57
N ALA A 85 -3.04 2.31 -1.59
CA ALA A 85 -2.12 2.37 -0.45
C ALA A 85 -2.64 3.32 0.64
N GLY A 86 -1.93 3.41 1.79
CA GLY A 86 -2.37 4.18 2.95
C GLY A 86 -2.79 5.61 2.66
N LEU A 87 -1.99 6.36 1.89
CA LEU A 87 -2.35 7.71 1.47
C LEU A 87 -3.72 7.75 0.76
N ILE A 88 -3.95 6.81 -0.15
CA ILE A 88 -5.19 6.77 -0.94
C ILE A 88 -6.39 6.41 -0.06
N THR A 89 -6.22 5.49 0.89
CA THR A 89 -7.31 5.14 1.83
C THR A 89 -7.66 6.31 2.73
N ASP A 90 -6.67 7.03 3.24
CA ASP A 90 -6.87 8.19 4.10
C ASP A 90 -7.60 9.32 3.34
N LEU A 91 -7.14 9.64 2.13
CA LEU A 91 -7.77 10.66 1.29
C LEU A 91 -9.20 10.27 0.85
N ALA A 92 -9.45 8.99 0.61
CA ALA A 92 -10.80 8.51 0.29
C ALA A 92 -11.74 8.69 1.48
N GLU A 93 -11.29 8.36 2.70
CA GLU A 93 -12.06 8.55 3.93
C GLU A 93 -12.31 10.03 4.21
N GLU A 94 -11.31 10.91 4.05
CA GLU A 94 -11.47 12.37 4.13
C GLU A 94 -12.53 12.88 3.15
N ALA A 95 -12.58 12.29 1.96
CA ALA A 95 -13.60 12.63 0.96
C ALA A 95 -14.97 12.00 1.22
N GLY A 96 -15.13 11.21 2.29
CA GLY A 96 -16.38 10.52 2.62
C GLY A 96 -16.67 9.29 1.76
N MET A 97 -15.64 8.68 1.18
CA MET A 97 -15.68 7.41 0.45
C MET A 97 -15.13 6.29 1.33
N THR A 98 -15.38 5.04 0.95
CA THR A 98 -14.76 3.91 1.66
C THR A 98 -13.36 3.62 1.12
N GLY A 99 -12.33 3.81 1.94
CA GLY A 99 -10.94 3.45 1.65
C GLY A 99 -10.68 1.97 1.91
N ILE A 100 -10.09 1.25 0.95
CA ILE A 100 -9.72 -0.16 1.10
C ILE A 100 -8.23 -0.33 0.84
N PHE A 101 -7.52 -0.77 1.87
CA PHE A 101 -6.08 -0.95 1.79
C PHE A 101 -5.72 -2.14 0.89
N ILE A 102 -4.84 -1.89 -0.10
CA ILE A 102 -4.52 -2.85 -1.15
C ILE A 102 -3.61 -3.99 -0.67
N TYR A 103 -2.80 -3.77 0.36
CA TYR A 103 -1.85 -4.77 0.85
C TYR A 103 -2.45 -5.65 1.92
N SER A 104 -2.14 -6.95 1.89
CA SER A 104 -2.41 -7.85 3.01
C SER A 104 -1.36 -7.69 4.12
N ALA A 105 -1.71 -8.06 5.35
CA ALA A 105 -0.76 -8.11 6.45
C ALA A 105 0.42 -9.04 6.16
N ALA A 106 0.19 -10.13 5.42
CA ALA A 106 1.24 -11.07 5.01
C ALA A 106 2.27 -10.41 4.09
N THR A 107 1.83 -9.65 3.08
CA THR A 107 2.72 -8.93 2.15
C THR A 107 3.53 -7.87 2.88
N VAL A 108 2.91 -7.12 3.78
CA VAL A 108 3.62 -6.11 4.59
C VAL A 108 4.64 -6.79 5.51
N ARG A 109 4.27 -7.86 6.19
CA ARG A 109 5.19 -8.63 7.05
C ARG A 109 6.38 -9.17 6.26
N GLN A 110 6.15 -9.73 5.07
CA GLN A 110 7.22 -10.24 4.22
C GLN A 110 8.21 -9.14 3.85
N ALA A 111 7.74 -7.95 3.50
CA ALA A 111 8.62 -6.82 3.18
C ALA A 111 9.52 -6.41 4.37
N PHE A 112 9.03 -6.51 5.61
CA PHE A 112 9.86 -6.29 6.81
C PHE A 112 10.91 -7.39 6.99
N VAL A 113 10.57 -8.66 6.76
CA VAL A 113 11.53 -9.77 6.79
C VAL A 113 12.63 -9.55 5.75
N ASP A 114 12.25 -9.21 4.51
CA ASP A 114 13.19 -8.92 3.43
C ASP A 114 14.11 -7.74 3.77
N ALA A 115 13.58 -6.71 4.43
CA ALA A 115 14.36 -5.56 4.89
C ALA A 115 15.40 -5.95 5.94
N LEU A 116 15.03 -6.78 6.89
CA LEU A 116 15.94 -7.29 7.92
C LEU A 116 17.04 -8.15 7.32
N ASP A 117 16.70 -9.04 6.40
CA ASP A 117 17.67 -9.91 5.74
C ASP A 117 18.64 -9.12 4.85
N MET A 118 18.15 -8.12 4.12
CA MET A 118 18.99 -7.20 3.35
C MET A 118 19.97 -6.44 4.27
N THR A 119 19.51 -5.97 5.42
CA THR A 119 20.34 -5.28 6.40
C THR A 119 21.44 -6.20 6.94
N ARG A 120 21.10 -7.44 7.31
CA ARG A 120 22.05 -8.45 7.77
C ARG A 120 23.13 -8.75 6.73
N LEU A 121 22.73 -8.90 5.47
CA LEU A 121 23.67 -9.13 4.36
C LEU A 121 24.62 -7.94 4.13
N THR A 122 24.11 -6.73 4.23
CA THR A 122 24.89 -5.50 4.08
C THR A 122 25.90 -5.35 5.21
N LEU A 123 25.51 -5.62 6.44
CA LEU A 123 26.41 -5.60 7.60
C LEU A 123 27.52 -6.66 7.49
N ARG A 124 27.19 -7.88 7.06
CA ARG A 124 28.19 -8.94 6.81
C ARG A 124 29.23 -8.51 5.77
N ARG A 125 28.78 -7.88 4.70
CA ARG A 125 29.65 -7.46 3.60
C ARG A 125 30.60 -6.33 3.99
N ASN A 126 30.19 -5.46 4.91
CA ASN A 126 30.98 -4.32 5.38
C ASN A 126 31.90 -4.65 6.57
N GLY A 127 31.99 -5.92 6.99
CA GLY A 127 32.89 -6.35 8.10
C GLY A 127 32.49 -5.79 9.47
N GLN A 128 31.38 -5.16 9.63
CA GLN A 128 30.88 -4.59 10.88
C GLN A 128 30.07 -5.62 11.68
N TYR A 129 30.74 -6.66 12.18
CA TYR A 129 30.24 -7.40 13.34
C TYR A 129 30.74 -6.71 14.61
N ALA A 130 30.05 -5.69 15.04
CA ALA A 130 30.07 -5.31 16.44
C ALA A 130 29.18 -6.31 17.20
N SER A 131 29.83 -7.04 18.12
CA SER A 131 29.16 -7.95 19.04
C SER A 131 28.00 -7.24 19.74
N GLY A 132 26.83 -7.82 19.70
CA GLY A 132 25.81 -7.68 20.74
C GLY A 132 24.94 -6.42 20.73
N ASP A 133 25.06 -5.53 19.77
CA ASP A 133 24.20 -4.35 19.74
C ASP A 133 22.94 -4.62 18.90
N THR A 134 21.81 -4.64 19.57
CA THR A 134 20.49 -4.74 18.96
C THR A 134 20.36 -3.64 17.91
N LEU A 135 20.10 -4.01 16.65
CA LEU A 135 19.79 -3.08 15.56
C LEU A 135 18.63 -2.17 16.01
N ARG A 136 18.97 -0.98 16.50
CA ARG A 136 17.97 0.05 16.77
C ARG A 136 17.56 0.66 15.42
N THR A 137 16.38 0.34 14.96
CA THR A 137 15.79 1.03 13.84
C THR A 137 15.52 2.49 14.23
N ARG A 138 15.89 3.42 13.37
CA ARG A 138 15.62 4.86 13.58
C ARG A 138 14.12 5.17 13.46
N TYR A 139 13.34 4.27 12.84
CA TYR A 139 11.92 4.38 12.61
C TYR A 139 11.18 3.23 13.28
N ALA A 140 10.14 3.57 14.01
CA ALA A 140 9.23 2.61 14.63
C ALA A 140 7.98 2.43 13.75
N LEU A 141 7.15 1.44 14.09
CA LEU A 141 5.85 1.25 13.43
C LEU A 141 4.95 2.49 13.52
N GLY A 142 5.11 3.31 14.58
CA GLY A 142 4.42 4.60 14.74
C GLY A 142 4.80 5.65 13.71
N ASP A 143 5.93 5.49 13.01
CA ASP A 143 6.38 6.41 11.96
C ASP A 143 5.76 6.08 10.58
N MET A 144 4.98 5.00 10.48
CA MET A 144 4.21 4.69 9.28
C MET A 144 3.10 5.74 9.12
N ARG A 145 3.11 6.45 7.99
CA ARG A 145 2.07 7.42 7.66
C ARG A 145 0.79 6.69 7.28
N GLY A 146 -0.32 7.27 7.70
CA GLY A 146 -1.67 6.77 7.49
C GLY A 146 -2.39 6.56 8.83
N HIS A 147 -3.60 7.09 8.97
CA HIS A 147 -4.42 7.06 10.17
C HIS A 147 -5.77 6.35 9.95
N SER A 148 -5.94 5.70 8.78
CA SER A 148 -7.15 4.93 8.52
C SER A 148 -7.26 3.72 9.45
N ALA A 149 -8.48 3.25 9.70
CA ALA A 149 -8.74 2.04 10.49
C ALA A 149 -7.98 0.82 9.95
N GLN A 150 -7.82 0.74 8.61
CA GLN A 150 -7.07 -0.32 7.94
C GLN A 150 -5.57 -0.24 8.27
N MET A 151 -4.97 0.95 8.31
CA MET A 151 -3.57 1.14 8.69
C MET A 151 -3.33 0.80 10.16
N GLU A 152 -4.26 1.14 11.05
CA GLU A 152 -4.19 0.74 12.46
C GLU A 152 -4.26 -0.78 12.61
N GLN A 153 -5.10 -1.45 11.84
CA GLN A 153 -5.18 -2.91 11.84
C GLN A 153 -3.89 -3.56 11.35
N VAL A 154 -3.24 -2.98 10.32
CA VAL A 154 -1.93 -3.44 9.83
C VAL A 154 -0.85 -3.26 10.91
N ARG A 155 -0.79 -2.08 11.57
CA ARG A 155 0.16 -1.86 12.67
C ARG A 155 -0.04 -2.87 13.81
N HIS A 156 -1.28 -3.12 14.20
CA HIS A 156 -1.60 -4.09 15.25
C HIS A 156 -1.17 -5.51 14.87
N THR A 157 -1.39 -5.91 13.62
CA THR A 157 -1.02 -7.26 13.13
C THR A 157 0.50 -7.47 13.06
N ILE A 158 1.28 -6.41 12.86
CA ILE A 158 2.75 -6.50 12.80
C ILE A 158 3.37 -6.61 14.21
N MET A 159 2.69 -6.10 15.24
CA MET A 159 3.15 -6.17 16.62
C MET A 159 2.94 -7.54 17.30
N LEU A 160 2.13 -8.41 16.70
CA LEU A 160 1.91 -9.79 17.18
C LEU A 160 2.90 -10.75 16.53
#